data_873a6333574942575874c816156c85ef
#
_entry.id   873a6333574942575874c816156c85ef
#
_cell.length_a   1.000
_cell.length_b   1.000
_cell.length_c   1.000
_cell.angle_alpha   90.00
_cell.angle_beta   90.00
_cell.angle_gamma   90.00
#
_symmetry.space_group_name_H-M   'P 1'
#
loop_
_entity.id
_entity.type
_entity.pdbx_description
1 polymer ?
#
loop_
_entity_poly.entity_id
_entity_poly.type
_entity_poly.pdbx_seq_one_letter_code
_entity_poly.pdbx_strand_id
1 'polypeptide(L)'
;IEMYVTVWEGFFELRDPNLINTDSFDSGATVVTAQGNIEGIDAFRDYFANYLNGFSDAQFTIIDIFGQDDKLVKHWNFKGTHDGEMFGIPATNNKVDISGATLISMKNGKIFQEQDFFDNYSFLSQLGLLK
;
A
#
# COMPACT_ATOMS: atom_id res chain seq x y z
N ILE A 1 -8.85 3.18 -14.03
CA ILE A 1 -8.97 2.02 -13.12
C ILE A 1 -8.04 0.90 -13.54
N GLU A 2 -8.01 0.58 -14.82
CA GLU A 2 -7.17 -0.51 -15.31
C GLU A 2 -5.69 -0.28 -15.04
N MET A 3 -5.20 0.92 -15.34
CA MET A 3 -3.82 1.32 -15.05
C MET A 3 -3.53 1.21 -13.54
N TYR A 4 -4.44 1.69 -12.72
CA TYR A 4 -4.29 1.68 -11.27
C TYR A 4 -4.12 0.24 -10.74
N VAL A 5 -4.97 -0.68 -11.19
CA VAL A 5 -4.91 -2.09 -10.77
C VAL A 5 -3.60 -2.72 -11.23
N THR A 6 -3.23 -2.48 -12.49
CA THR A 6 -2.01 -3.05 -13.07
C THR A 6 -0.76 -2.62 -12.29
N VAL A 7 -0.68 -1.34 -11.94
CA VAL A 7 0.47 -0.81 -11.22
C VAL A 7 0.60 -1.42 -9.83
N TRP A 8 -0.49 -1.44 -9.06
CA TRP A 8 -0.41 -1.93 -7.69
C TRP A 8 -0.25 -3.44 -7.60
N GLU A 9 -0.94 -4.20 -8.43
CA GLU A 9 -0.76 -5.65 -8.44
C GLU A 9 0.64 -6.01 -8.94
N GLY A 10 1.13 -5.29 -9.95
CA GLY A 10 2.49 -5.48 -10.45
C GLY A 10 3.55 -5.13 -9.40
N PHE A 11 3.35 -4.06 -8.64
CA PHE A 11 4.27 -3.66 -7.58
C PHE A 11 4.55 -4.82 -6.62
N PHE A 12 3.50 -5.49 -6.16
CA PHE A 12 3.65 -6.61 -5.23
C PHE A 12 4.06 -7.90 -5.93
N GLU A 13 3.50 -8.20 -7.08
CA GLU A 13 3.80 -9.44 -7.81
C GLU A 13 5.24 -9.49 -8.30
N LEU A 14 5.71 -8.39 -8.89
CA LEU A 14 7.07 -8.29 -9.42
C LEU A 14 8.07 -7.82 -8.36
N ARG A 15 7.58 -7.40 -7.19
CA ARG A 15 8.39 -6.86 -6.09
C ARG A 15 9.31 -5.74 -6.57
N ASP A 16 8.76 -4.84 -7.38
CA ASP A 16 9.53 -3.76 -8.02
C ASP A 16 9.04 -2.39 -7.58
N PRO A 17 9.76 -1.72 -6.64
CA PRO A 17 9.38 -0.38 -6.20
C PRO A 17 9.42 0.65 -7.33
N ASN A 18 10.19 0.40 -8.40
CA ASN A 18 10.32 1.34 -9.52
C ASN A 18 9.06 1.45 -10.37
N LEU A 19 8.07 0.59 -10.15
CA LEU A 19 6.76 0.78 -10.77
C LEU A 19 6.03 1.99 -10.20
N ILE A 20 6.42 2.47 -9.01
CA ILE A 20 5.97 3.76 -8.50
C ILE A 20 6.86 4.82 -9.12
N ASN A 21 6.45 5.32 -10.26
CA ASN A 21 7.19 6.31 -11.04
C ASN A 21 6.23 7.30 -11.69
N THR A 22 6.77 8.32 -12.36
CA THR A 22 5.97 9.42 -12.91
C THR A 22 5.16 9.04 -14.15
N ASP A 23 5.27 7.82 -14.65
CA ASP A 23 4.37 7.35 -15.72
C ASP A 23 2.94 7.19 -15.19
N SER A 24 2.80 6.75 -13.93
CA SER A 24 1.50 6.46 -13.33
C SER A 24 1.18 7.29 -12.10
N PHE A 25 2.18 7.92 -11.49
CA PHE A 25 2.04 8.70 -10.25
C PHE A 25 2.42 10.15 -10.50
N ASP A 26 1.69 11.06 -9.87
CA ASP A 26 2.09 12.47 -9.85
C ASP A 26 3.38 12.62 -9.05
N SER A 27 4.26 13.56 -9.43
CA SER A 27 5.51 13.79 -8.70
C SER A 27 5.29 14.22 -7.26
N GLY A 28 4.12 14.79 -6.96
CA GLY A 28 3.71 15.15 -5.60
C GLY A 28 2.87 14.09 -4.91
N ALA A 29 2.90 12.83 -5.38
CA ALA A 29 2.09 11.76 -4.81
C ALA A 29 2.23 11.70 -3.29
N THR A 30 1.09 11.58 -2.59
CA THR A 30 1.02 11.71 -1.13
C THR A 30 0.30 10.50 -0.54
N VAL A 31 0.83 10.01 0.59
CA VAL A 31 0.12 9.04 1.43
C VAL A 31 -0.39 9.80 2.65
N VAL A 32 -1.69 9.74 2.90
CA VAL A 32 -2.29 10.32 4.10
C VAL A 32 -2.30 9.26 5.19
N THR A 33 -1.66 9.55 6.31
CA THR A 33 -1.60 8.64 7.46
C THR A 33 -2.09 9.33 8.72
N ALA A 34 -2.36 8.53 9.76
CA ALA A 34 -2.78 9.05 11.06
C ALA A 34 -1.69 9.92 11.70
N GLN A 35 -0.43 9.73 11.34
CA GLN A 35 0.70 10.48 11.87
C GLN A 35 1.09 11.67 10.99
N GLY A 36 0.36 11.92 9.92
CA GLY A 36 0.62 13.02 8.99
C GLY A 36 0.77 12.53 7.57
N ASN A 37 0.99 13.47 6.66
CA ASN A 37 1.11 13.16 5.24
C ASN A 37 2.57 12.89 4.86
N ILE A 38 2.74 11.88 4.00
CA ILE A 38 4.03 11.57 3.39
C ILE A 38 3.95 12.08 1.95
N GLU A 39 4.70 13.13 1.66
CA GLU A 39 4.56 13.89 0.42
C GLU A 39 5.74 13.68 -0.53
N GLY A 40 5.43 13.59 -1.82
CA GLY A 40 6.43 13.39 -2.86
C GLY A 40 6.58 11.94 -3.26
N ILE A 41 6.83 11.72 -4.55
CA ILE A 41 6.86 10.36 -5.10
C ILE A 41 7.98 9.49 -4.49
N ASP A 42 9.12 10.08 -4.15
CA ASP A 42 10.22 9.31 -3.58
C ASP A 42 9.87 8.82 -2.17
N ALA A 43 9.32 9.70 -1.33
CA ALA A 43 8.88 9.34 0.01
C ALA A 43 7.69 8.36 -0.05
N PHE A 44 6.79 8.55 -1.01
CA PHE A 44 5.66 7.66 -1.26
C PHE A 44 6.17 6.24 -1.59
N ARG A 45 7.13 6.15 -2.51
CA ARG A 45 7.74 4.87 -2.90
C ARG A 45 8.41 4.19 -1.71
N ASP A 46 9.18 4.94 -0.94
CA ASP A 46 9.89 4.39 0.22
C ASP A 46 8.93 3.87 1.28
N TYR A 47 7.81 4.59 1.48
CA TYR A 47 6.77 4.15 2.41
C TYR A 47 6.22 2.78 2.03
N PHE A 48 5.81 2.60 0.79
CA PHE A 48 5.22 1.34 0.35
C PHE A 48 6.25 0.22 0.17
N ALA A 49 7.52 0.57 -0.07
CA ALA A 49 8.59 -0.43 -0.14
C ALA A 49 8.76 -1.19 1.18
N ASN A 50 8.34 -0.61 2.31
CA ASN A 50 8.35 -1.31 3.60
C ASN A 50 7.56 -2.61 3.55
N TYR A 51 6.46 -2.66 2.80
CA TYR A 51 5.66 -3.87 2.70
C TYR A 51 6.36 -4.95 1.89
N LEU A 52 7.17 -4.57 0.91
CA LEU A 52 8.00 -5.53 0.19
C LEU A 52 9.15 -6.05 1.05
N ASN A 53 9.81 -5.15 1.77
CA ASN A 53 10.94 -5.51 2.63
C ASN A 53 10.50 -6.34 3.83
N GLY A 54 9.33 -6.06 4.36
CA GLY A 54 8.81 -6.74 5.54
C GLY A 54 8.21 -8.10 5.25
N PHE A 55 7.77 -8.35 4.02
CA PHE A 55 7.03 -9.56 3.67
C PHE A 55 7.56 -10.10 2.35
N SER A 56 8.45 -11.10 2.41
CA SER A 56 9.04 -11.68 1.18
C SER A 56 7.99 -12.41 0.34
N ASP A 57 6.91 -12.87 0.95
CA ASP A 57 5.81 -13.59 0.31
C ASP A 57 4.54 -12.74 0.19
N ALA A 58 4.66 -11.43 0.20
CA ALA A 58 3.51 -10.52 0.15
C ALA A 58 2.59 -10.84 -1.02
N GLN A 59 1.29 -10.99 -0.73
CA GLN A 59 0.24 -11.17 -1.71
C GLN A 59 -0.79 -10.08 -1.54
N PHE A 60 -0.96 -9.26 -2.57
CA PHE A 60 -1.88 -8.15 -2.55
C PHE A 60 -2.94 -8.35 -3.63
N THR A 61 -4.20 -8.35 -3.23
CA THR A 61 -5.32 -8.57 -4.14
C THR A 61 -6.28 -7.39 -4.04
N ILE A 62 -6.60 -6.79 -5.18
CA ILE A 62 -7.68 -5.81 -5.26
C ILE A 62 -8.96 -6.59 -5.50
N ILE A 63 -9.83 -6.62 -4.48
CA ILE A 63 -11.07 -7.38 -4.52
C ILE A 63 -12.11 -6.65 -5.34
N ASP A 64 -12.19 -5.34 -5.17
CA ASP A 64 -13.15 -4.48 -5.85
C ASP A 64 -12.57 -3.08 -5.97
N ILE A 65 -12.92 -2.38 -7.04
CA ILE A 65 -12.52 -0.99 -7.25
C ILE A 65 -13.59 -0.28 -8.07
N PHE A 66 -13.95 0.91 -7.63
CA PHE A 66 -14.92 1.74 -8.31
C PHE A 66 -14.63 3.20 -8.05
N GLY A 67 -15.22 4.07 -8.83
CA GLY A 67 -15.01 5.49 -8.62
C GLY A 67 -15.83 6.34 -9.56
N GLN A 68 -15.65 7.63 -9.38
CA GLN A 68 -16.29 8.64 -10.20
C GLN A 68 -15.36 9.83 -10.34
N ASP A 69 -15.17 10.31 -11.58
CA ASP A 69 -14.25 11.40 -11.89
C ASP A 69 -12.83 11.11 -11.40
N ASP A 70 -12.28 11.94 -10.53
CA ASP A 70 -10.91 11.81 -10.03
C ASP A 70 -10.82 11.04 -8.71
N LYS A 71 -11.91 10.41 -8.28
CA LYS A 71 -11.95 9.69 -7.01
C LYS A 71 -12.20 8.21 -7.22
N LEU A 72 -11.36 7.39 -6.61
CA LEU A 72 -11.51 5.94 -6.63
C LEU A 72 -11.55 5.42 -5.19
N VAL A 73 -12.21 4.27 -5.03
CA VAL A 73 -12.17 3.50 -3.78
C VAL A 73 -11.84 2.07 -4.16
N LYS A 74 -10.87 1.48 -3.48
CA LYS A 74 -10.57 0.06 -3.66
C LYS A 74 -10.77 -0.70 -2.34
N HIS A 75 -11.29 -1.92 -2.46
CA HIS A 75 -11.32 -2.91 -1.38
C HIS A 75 -10.22 -3.93 -1.67
N TRP A 76 -9.36 -4.20 -0.70
CA TRP A 76 -8.18 -5.03 -0.93
C TRP A 76 -7.95 -6.01 0.22
N ASN A 77 -7.13 -7.03 -0.07
CA ASN A 77 -6.63 -7.99 0.91
C ASN A 77 -5.11 -8.05 0.80
N PHE A 78 -4.45 -8.12 1.93
CA PHE A 78 -2.99 -8.26 2.02
C PHE A 78 -2.66 -9.45 2.92
N LYS A 79 -1.83 -10.36 2.42
CA LYS A 79 -1.36 -11.54 3.14
C LYS A 79 0.15 -11.62 3.03
N GLY A 80 0.77 -12.13 4.08
CA GLY A 80 2.20 -12.39 4.05
C GLY A 80 2.73 -12.82 5.39
N THR A 81 4.02 -13.21 5.38
CA THR A 81 4.77 -13.54 6.59
C THR A 81 5.74 -12.40 6.86
N HIS A 82 5.69 -11.84 8.06
CA HIS A 82 6.56 -10.73 8.46
C HIS A 82 7.96 -11.28 8.76
N ASP A 83 8.74 -11.47 7.72
CA ASP A 83 10.07 -12.06 7.79
C ASP A 83 11.21 -11.07 7.53
N GLY A 84 10.90 -9.80 7.41
CA GLY A 84 11.88 -8.72 7.25
C GLY A 84 11.50 -7.50 8.07
N GLU A 85 12.37 -6.50 8.08
CA GLU A 85 12.11 -5.25 8.79
C GLU A 85 11.05 -4.43 8.04
N MET A 86 10.08 -3.90 8.79
CA MET A 86 9.03 -3.04 8.25
C MET A 86 8.83 -1.86 9.19
N PHE A 87 8.98 -0.64 8.68
CA PHE A 87 8.84 0.60 9.46
C PHE A 87 9.67 0.57 10.76
N GLY A 88 10.89 0.01 10.70
CA GLY A 88 11.75 -0.11 11.87
C GLY A 88 11.40 -1.27 12.80
N ILE A 89 10.37 -2.04 12.49
CA ILE A 89 9.95 -3.19 13.32
C ILE A 89 10.69 -4.43 12.82
N PRO A 90 11.49 -5.09 13.68
CA PRO A 90 12.18 -6.33 13.29
C PRO A 90 11.20 -7.44 12.94
N ALA A 91 11.66 -8.40 12.13
CA ALA A 91 10.84 -9.53 11.72
C ALA A 91 10.25 -10.28 12.91
N THR A 92 8.94 -10.48 12.90
CA THR A 92 8.23 -11.25 13.92
C THR A 92 8.02 -12.70 13.51
N ASN A 93 8.15 -12.99 12.20
CA ASN A 93 7.89 -14.30 11.58
C ASN A 93 6.43 -14.75 11.73
N ASN A 94 5.55 -13.83 12.03
CA ASN A 94 4.12 -14.11 12.11
C ASN A 94 3.44 -13.84 10.77
N LYS A 95 2.36 -14.58 10.52
CA LYS A 95 1.56 -14.41 9.31
C LYS A 95 0.45 -13.39 9.54
N VAL A 96 0.22 -12.56 8.52
CA VAL A 96 -0.88 -11.60 8.53
C VAL A 96 -1.83 -11.87 7.38
N ASP A 97 -3.09 -11.57 7.61
CA ASP A 97 -4.14 -11.60 6.61
C ASP A 97 -5.12 -10.49 6.98
N ILE A 98 -5.01 -9.37 6.28
CA ILE A 98 -5.83 -8.20 6.56
C ILE A 98 -6.49 -7.70 5.30
N SER A 99 -7.67 -7.12 5.48
CA SER A 99 -8.39 -6.45 4.40
C SER A 99 -8.61 -5.01 4.78
N GLY A 100 -8.72 -4.15 3.79
CA GLY A 100 -8.97 -2.74 4.01
C GLY A 100 -9.54 -2.08 2.79
N ALA A 101 -9.68 -0.76 2.89
CA ALA A 101 -10.15 0.07 1.79
C ALA A 101 -9.22 1.27 1.67
N THR A 102 -9.07 1.77 0.45
CA THR A 102 -8.25 2.94 0.18
C THR A 102 -9.07 3.98 -0.57
N LEU A 103 -8.99 5.22 -0.10
CA LEU A 103 -9.51 6.37 -0.85
C LEU A 103 -8.38 6.91 -1.72
N ILE A 104 -8.66 7.10 -3.00
CA ILE A 104 -7.66 7.48 -3.99
C ILE A 104 -8.11 8.77 -4.67
N SER A 105 -7.19 9.72 -4.81
CA SER A 105 -7.38 10.90 -5.65
C SER A 105 -6.45 10.83 -6.84
N MET A 106 -7.01 11.07 -8.03
CA MET A 106 -6.24 11.12 -9.27
C MET A 106 -6.05 12.57 -9.68
N LYS A 107 -4.99 12.85 -10.43
CA LYS A 107 -4.71 14.17 -10.96
C LYS A 107 -4.11 14.01 -12.36
N ASN A 108 -4.81 14.56 -13.37
CA ASN A 108 -4.37 14.48 -14.77
C ASN A 108 -4.08 13.03 -15.21
N GLY A 109 -4.92 12.09 -14.77
CA GLY A 109 -4.78 10.68 -15.11
C GLY A 109 -3.70 9.95 -14.33
N LYS A 110 -3.09 10.59 -13.32
CA LYS A 110 -2.05 9.98 -12.48
C LYS A 110 -2.51 9.88 -11.03
N ILE A 111 -1.96 8.91 -10.32
CA ILE A 111 -2.25 8.71 -8.90
C ILE A 111 -1.60 9.84 -8.12
N PHE A 112 -2.40 10.59 -7.37
CA PHE A 112 -1.94 11.75 -6.63
C PHE A 112 -1.96 11.55 -5.12
N GLN A 113 -2.99 10.87 -4.59
CA GLN A 113 -3.11 10.70 -3.14
C GLN A 113 -3.77 9.36 -2.83
N GLU A 114 -3.26 8.70 -1.80
CA GLU A 114 -3.83 7.47 -1.27
C GLU A 114 -3.96 7.57 0.24
N GLN A 115 -5.09 7.08 0.75
CA GLN A 115 -5.34 7.01 2.19
C GLN A 115 -5.94 5.65 2.51
N ASP A 116 -5.18 4.82 3.22
CA ASP A 116 -5.58 3.46 3.55
C ASP A 116 -6.36 3.43 4.87
N PHE A 117 -7.39 2.59 4.90
CA PHE A 117 -8.17 2.31 6.10
C PHE A 117 -8.19 0.80 6.33
N PHE A 118 -7.66 0.37 7.46
CA PHE A 118 -7.72 -1.02 7.86
C PHE A 118 -7.66 -1.08 9.38
N ASP A 119 -8.01 -2.25 9.94
CA ASP A 119 -7.99 -2.46 11.38
C ASP A 119 -6.55 -2.63 11.85
N ASN A 120 -5.95 -1.53 12.32
CA ASN A 120 -4.58 -1.53 12.79
C ASN A 120 -4.41 -2.39 14.05
N TYR A 121 -5.44 -2.51 14.87
CA TYR A 121 -5.41 -3.40 16.02
C TYR A 121 -5.25 -4.85 15.56
N SER A 122 -6.02 -5.27 14.57
CA SER A 122 -5.91 -6.61 14.02
C SER A 122 -4.55 -6.85 13.41
N PHE A 123 -4.02 -5.88 12.67
CA PHE A 123 -2.70 -5.98 12.05
C PHE A 123 -1.61 -6.19 13.10
N LEU A 124 -1.58 -5.33 14.11
CA LEU A 124 -0.57 -5.43 15.18
C LEU A 124 -0.73 -6.71 16.00
N SER A 125 -1.98 -7.12 16.23
CA SER A 125 -2.28 -8.37 16.96
C SER A 125 -1.76 -9.59 16.18
N GLN A 126 -1.98 -9.64 14.88
CA GLN A 126 -1.49 -10.73 14.04
C GLN A 126 0.04 -10.77 14.00
N LEU A 127 0.69 -9.61 14.06
CA LEU A 127 2.14 -9.52 14.15
C LEU A 127 2.69 -9.94 15.51
N GLY A 128 1.82 -10.10 16.51
CA GLY A 128 2.23 -10.46 17.86
C GLY A 128 2.78 -9.28 18.66
N LEU A 129 2.47 -8.05 18.26
CA LEU A 129 2.99 -6.84 18.91
C LEU A 129 2.05 -6.31 20.00
N LEU A 130 0.85 -6.85 20.11
CA LEU A 130 -0.12 -6.52 21.15
C LEU A 130 -0.30 -7.71 22.08
N LYS A 131 -0.46 -7.40 23.36
CA LYS A 131 -0.66 -8.42 24.38
C LYS A 131 -2.11 -8.47 24.83
#